data_fbdd80bd1e7a5a2755048dc9aca93a5c
#
_entry.id   fbdd80bd1e7a5a2755048dc9aca93a5c
#
_cell.length_a   1.000
_cell.length_b   1.000
_cell.length_c   1.000
_cell.angle_alpha   90.00
_cell.angle_beta   90.00
_cell.angle_gamma   90.00
#
_symmetry.space_group_name_H-M   'P 1'
#
loop_
_entity.id
_entity.type
_entity.pdbx_description
1 polymer ?
#
loop_
_entity_poly.entity_id
_entity_poly.type
_entity_poly.pdbx_seq_one_letter_code
_entity_poly.pdbx_strand_id
1 'polypeptide(L)'
;MVRSGTSLEVAELAWMSEGVGRELALSIPAVFACRNLIVGTVIQLGLFRYRGGERLDPGYLLSKPDPSTSWPATIGGTVDDLLFRGRAYWHVLERDAEGFPSRARWSPVNDVTPETTSTGGAYAELRGYRIAGVRGVVEPADVIRFDSPIPGVLDVGGRTLASAIELEGAARRLAGAELPAGTLTNLGQHLSDEEADVLVAGFLEARRKNGIAWLQGIEYSRESVSSADLQMIEARANVATDVARLFNVPVAMIGASPSGNATALLYSNLSQQLAIYSATAVAPHLRTIEATLGDVHPRGQSVAFDVQTFLRSDPQAAADYVVLLVGAGVISIEEGRSLLGIPAATAADLTPGRV
;
A
#
# COMPACT_ATOMS: atom_id res chain seq x y z
N MET A 1 -30.91 16.76 -36.55
CA MET A 1 -30.82 15.36 -36.10
C MET A 1 -29.60 15.24 -35.25
N VAL A 2 -29.78 15.53 -33.94
CA VAL A 2 -28.72 15.48 -32.92
C VAL A 2 -28.75 14.07 -32.36
N ARG A 3 -27.64 13.33 -32.46
CA ARG A 3 -27.51 12.02 -31.79
C ARG A 3 -26.21 11.91 -31.01
N SER A 4 -26.46 11.76 -29.76
CA SER A 4 -25.84 10.86 -28.77
C SER A 4 -24.40 11.14 -28.42
N GLY A 5 -24.25 12.20 -27.56
CA GLY A 5 -23.16 12.29 -26.63
C GLY A 5 -23.43 11.60 -25.27
N THR A 6 -24.64 11.01 -25.09
CA THR A 6 -25.19 10.68 -23.76
C THR A 6 -24.78 9.32 -23.19
N SER A 7 -24.25 8.39 -23.97
CA SER A 7 -23.93 7.06 -23.42
C SER A 7 -22.56 6.97 -22.76
N LEU A 8 -21.59 7.72 -23.25
CA LEU A 8 -20.25 7.77 -22.66
C LEU A 8 -20.22 8.65 -21.39
N GLU A 9 -20.88 9.82 -21.44
CA GLU A 9 -21.00 10.70 -20.25
C GLU A 9 -21.78 10.05 -19.10
N VAL A 10 -22.83 9.27 -19.39
CA VAL A 10 -23.59 8.55 -18.35
C VAL A 10 -22.79 7.38 -17.80
N ALA A 11 -21.98 6.71 -18.61
CA ALA A 11 -21.06 5.68 -18.15
C ALA A 11 -19.93 6.31 -17.29
N GLU A 12 -19.34 7.43 -17.72
CA GLU A 12 -18.35 8.18 -16.93
C GLU A 12 -18.93 8.71 -15.62
N LEU A 13 -20.15 9.23 -15.61
CA LEU A 13 -20.83 9.67 -14.39
C LEU A 13 -21.21 8.50 -13.46
N ALA A 14 -21.58 7.35 -14.01
CA ALA A 14 -21.81 6.14 -13.23
C ALA A 14 -20.53 5.61 -12.58
N TRP A 15 -19.41 5.63 -13.30
CA TRP A 15 -18.09 5.32 -12.75
C TRP A 15 -17.67 6.28 -11.62
N MET A 16 -18.01 7.56 -11.75
CA MET A 16 -17.75 8.55 -10.72
C MET A 16 -18.66 8.38 -9.49
N SER A 17 -19.82 7.75 -9.62
CA SER A 17 -20.78 7.56 -8.52
C SER A 17 -20.59 6.23 -7.78
N GLU A 18 -20.11 5.18 -8.44
CA GLU A 18 -19.86 3.87 -7.79
C GLU A 18 -18.47 3.73 -7.18
N GLY A 19 -17.52 4.59 -7.54
CA GLY A 19 -16.15 4.60 -7.02
C GLY A 19 -15.35 3.31 -7.35
N VAL A 20 -14.05 3.42 -7.39
CA VAL A 20 -13.18 2.24 -7.54
C VAL A 20 -13.23 1.43 -6.24
N GLY A 21 -13.70 0.18 -6.30
CA GLY A 21 -13.70 -0.73 -5.16
C GLY A 21 -12.26 -1.11 -4.73
N ARG A 22 -12.11 -1.51 -3.46
CA ARG A 22 -10.81 -1.90 -2.88
C ARG A 22 -10.13 -3.02 -3.67
N GLU A 23 -10.87 -4.05 -4.06
CA GLU A 23 -10.33 -5.21 -4.79
C GLU A 23 -9.78 -4.79 -6.15
N LEU A 24 -10.53 -3.94 -6.86
CA LEU A 24 -10.10 -3.41 -8.15
C LEU A 24 -8.89 -2.47 -8.00
N ALA A 25 -8.85 -1.63 -6.96
CA ALA A 25 -7.69 -0.80 -6.66
C ALA A 25 -6.44 -1.64 -6.39
N LEU A 26 -6.56 -2.75 -5.66
CA LEU A 26 -5.46 -3.67 -5.37
C LEU A 26 -4.95 -4.42 -6.61
N SER A 27 -5.71 -4.47 -7.71
CA SER A 27 -5.23 -5.03 -8.98
C SER A 27 -4.17 -4.15 -9.64
N ILE A 28 -4.05 -2.87 -9.23
CA ILE A 28 -3.02 -1.94 -9.71
C ILE A 28 -1.71 -2.24 -8.96
N PRO A 29 -0.61 -2.62 -9.65
CA PRO A 29 0.64 -3.03 -9.00
C PRO A 29 1.22 -1.98 -8.04
N ALA A 30 1.14 -0.70 -8.39
CA ALA A 30 1.64 0.39 -7.56
C ALA A 30 0.82 0.55 -6.26
N VAL A 31 -0.51 0.37 -6.32
CA VAL A 31 -1.39 0.37 -5.14
C VAL A 31 -1.04 -0.79 -4.21
N PHE A 32 -0.90 -1.99 -4.78
CA PHE A 32 -0.54 -3.19 -4.04
C PHE A 32 0.82 -3.04 -3.36
N ALA A 33 1.82 -2.47 -4.07
CA ALA A 33 3.16 -2.23 -3.51
C ALA A 33 3.12 -1.22 -2.36
N CYS A 34 2.47 -0.07 -2.53
CA CYS A 34 2.33 0.96 -1.49
C CYS A 34 1.62 0.40 -0.24
N ARG A 35 0.49 -0.26 -0.46
CA ARG A 35 -0.27 -0.90 0.62
C ARG A 35 0.56 -1.91 1.39
N ASN A 36 1.24 -2.82 0.70
CA ASN A 36 2.04 -3.86 1.35
C ASN A 36 3.24 -3.28 2.10
N LEU A 37 3.84 -2.21 1.58
CA LEU A 37 4.93 -1.53 2.27
C LEU A 37 4.45 -0.94 3.60
N ILE A 38 3.34 -0.20 3.62
CA ILE A 38 2.81 0.44 4.83
C ILE A 38 2.31 -0.60 5.83
N VAL A 39 1.43 -1.51 5.40
CA VAL A 39 0.89 -2.56 6.28
C VAL A 39 2.01 -3.47 6.78
N GLY A 40 2.93 -3.89 5.90
CA GLY A 40 4.07 -4.72 6.24
C GLY A 40 5.00 -4.08 7.26
N THR A 41 5.14 -2.76 7.24
CA THR A 41 5.88 -2.01 8.28
C THR A 41 5.16 -2.05 9.61
N VAL A 42 3.86 -1.72 9.62
CA VAL A 42 3.10 -1.59 10.89
C VAL A 42 2.91 -2.93 11.60
N ILE A 43 2.68 -4.02 10.88
CA ILE A 43 2.49 -5.35 11.50
C ILE A 43 3.73 -5.88 12.24
N GLN A 44 4.90 -5.32 11.96
CA GLN A 44 6.15 -5.68 12.64
C GLN A 44 6.35 -4.92 13.96
N LEU A 45 5.56 -3.86 14.20
CA LEU A 45 5.69 -3.03 15.40
C LEU A 45 4.90 -3.64 16.55
N GLY A 46 5.53 -3.73 17.71
CA GLY A 46 4.85 -4.03 18.96
C GLY A 46 4.08 -2.80 19.48
N LEU A 47 2.94 -3.02 20.11
CA LEU A 47 2.12 -1.97 20.70
C LEU A 47 2.10 -2.16 22.22
N PHE A 48 2.39 -1.10 22.98
CA PHE A 48 2.57 -1.17 24.44
C PHE A 48 1.82 -0.05 25.15
N ARG A 49 1.47 -0.34 26.42
CA ARG A 49 0.93 0.67 27.36
C ARG A 49 2.05 1.30 28.16
N TYR A 50 1.86 2.56 28.50
CA TYR A 50 2.76 3.33 29.35
C TYR A 50 1.99 4.07 30.42
N ARG A 51 2.61 4.24 31.60
CA ARG A 51 2.11 5.10 32.68
C ARG A 51 3.29 5.86 33.26
N GLY A 52 3.26 7.19 33.19
CA GLY A 52 4.36 8.02 33.71
C GLY A 52 5.71 7.75 33.04
N GLY A 53 5.72 7.26 31.80
CA GLY A 53 6.94 6.88 31.08
C GLY A 53 7.37 5.42 31.26
N GLU A 54 6.80 4.71 32.24
CA GLU A 54 7.09 3.29 32.46
C GLU A 54 6.23 2.41 31.54
N ARG A 55 6.86 1.40 30.94
CA ARG A 55 6.18 0.40 30.10
C ARG A 55 5.42 -0.59 30.98
N LEU A 56 4.14 -0.76 30.68
CA LEU A 56 3.26 -1.73 31.32
C LEU A 56 3.07 -2.98 30.46
N ASP A 57 2.51 -4.03 31.07
CA ASP A 57 2.01 -5.18 30.33
C ASP A 57 0.98 -4.72 29.29
N PRO A 58 1.11 -5.10 28.02
CA PRO A 58 0.19 -4.66 26.95
C PRO A 58 -1.25 -5.16 27.16
N GLY A 59 -1.44 -6.21 27.92
CA GLY A 59 -2.73 -6.86 28.08
C GLY A 59 -3.19 -7.54 26.78
N TYR A 60 -4.37 -8.15 26.85
CA TYR A 60 -4.90 -8.88 25.69
C TYR A 60 -5.30 -7.95 24.54
N LEU A 61 -5.87 -6.78 24.84
CA LEU A 61 -6.34 -5.85 23.80
C LEU A 61 -5.23 -5.40 22.87
N LEU A 62 -3.99 -5.24 23.35
CA LEU A 62 -2.85 -4.78 22.55
C LEU A 62 -1.93 -5.92 22.08
N SER A 63 -2.06 -7.13 22.62
CA SER A 63 -1.21 -8.27 22.23
C SER A 63 -1.95 -9.29 21.38
N LYS A 64 -3.18 -9.63 21.75
CA LYS A 64 -4.06 -10.57 21.05
C LYS A 64 -5.52 -10.21 21.27
N PRO A 65 -6.02 -9.13 20.63
CA PRO A 65 -7.38 -8.63 20.85
C PRO A 65 -8.45 -9.68 20.52
N ASP A 66 -8.33 -10.40 19.43
CA ASP A 66 -9.22 -11.49 19.05
C ASP A 66 -8.56 -12.85 19.31
N PRO A 67 -9.19 -13.74 20.11
CA PRO A 67 -8.67 -15.09 20.32
C PRO A 67 -8.50 -15.91 19.05
N SER A 68 -9.36 -15.67 18.05
CA SER A 68 -9.40 -16.40 16.79
C SER A 68 -8.45 -15.86 15.71
N THR A 69 -7.96 -14.62 15.87
CA THR A 69 -7.17 -13.93 14.85
C THR A 69 -5.81 -13.51 15.42
N SER A 70 -4.75 -13.59 14.61
CA SER A 70 -3.42 -13.15 15.02
C SER A 70 -3.33 -11.62 15.08
N TRP A 71 -2.42 -11.09 15.92
CA TRP A 71 -2.13 -9.66 15.99
C TRP A 71 -1.82 -9.04 14.61
N PRO A 72 -0.90 -9.61 13.78
CA PRO A 72 -0.62 -9.05 12.45
C PRO A 72 -1.85 -8.97 11.54
N ALA A 73 -2.76 -9.93 11.64
CA ALA A 73 -3.98 -9.91 10.82
C ALA A 73 -4.95 -8.82 11.30
N THR A 74 -5.12 -8.65 12.62
CA THR A 74 -5.99 -7.61 13.18
C THR A 74 -5.47 -6.21 12.88
N ILE A 75 -4.19 -5.94 13.19
CA ILE A 75 -3.61 -4.62 12.98
C ILE A 75 -3.43 -4.32 11.49
N GLY A 76 -3.07 -5.34 10.69
CA GLY A 76 -2.96 -5.21 9.24
C GLY A 76 -4.28 -4.84 8.58
N GLY A 77 -5.39 -5.48 8.98
CA GLY A 77 -6.73 -5.12 8.53
C GLY A 77 -7.15 -3.71 8.96
N THR A 78 -6.81 -3.32 10.19
CA THR A 78 -7.08 -1.97 10.71
C THR A 78 -6.36 -0.90 9.89
N VAL A 79 -5.06 -1.09 9.62
CA VAL A 79 -4.28 -0.15 8.80
C VAL A 79 -4.78 -0.12 7.36
N ASP A 80 -5.15 -1.28 6.81
CA ASP A 80 -5.70 -1.37 5.48
C ASP A 80 -7.01 -0.57 5.33
N ASP A 81 -7.92 -0.71 6.29
CA ASP A 81 -9.17 0.07 6.32
C ASP A 81 -8.90 1.57 6.48
N LEU A 82 -7.94 1.97 7.33
CA LEU A 82 -7.52 3.37 7.47
C LEU A 82 -6.94 3.93 6.18
N LEU A 83 -6.12 3.16 5.45
CA LEU A 83 -5.54 3.56 4.16
C LEU A 83 -6.62 3.78 3.10
N PHE A 84 -7.53 2.83 2.96
CA PHE A 84 -8.50 2.86 1.87
C PHE A 84 -9.75 3.70 2.15
N ARG A 85 -10.20 3.76 3.42
CA ARG A 85 -11.45 4.42 3.81
C ARG A 85 -11.30 5.48 4.91
N GLY A 86 -10.10 5.70 5.42
CA GLY A 86 -9.84 6.67 6.49
C GLY A 86 -10.50 6.32 7.82
N ARG A 87 -11.06 5.13 7.98
CA ARG A 87 -11.72 4.66 9.20
C ARG A 87 -11.61 3.15 9.34
N ALA A 88 -11.57 2.67 10.59
CA ALA A 88 -11.58 1.24 10.90
C ALA A 88 -12.42 0.99 12.16
N TYR A 89 -12.85 -0.25 12.38
CA TYR A 89 -13.73 -0.62 13.47
C TYR A 89 -13.28 -1.91 14.15
N TRP A 90 -13.32 -1.90 15.50
CA TRP A 90 -13.21 -3.11 16.30
C TRP A 90 -14.46 -3.27 17.13
N HIS A 91 -15.11 -4.43 17.08
CA HIS A 91 -16.23 -4.81 17.93
C HIS A 91 -15.69 -5.35 19.25
N VAL A 92 -16.07 -4.76 20.38
CA VAL A 92 -15.69 -5.18 21.72
C VAL A 92 -16.37 -6.50 22.04
N LEU A 93 -15.59 -7.51 22.39
CA LEU A 93 -16.08 -8.84 22.73
C LEU A 93 -16.19 -9.04 24.24
N GLU A 94 -15.21 -8.51 24.98
CA GLU A 94 -15.12 -8.67 26.43
C GLU A 94 -14.61 -7.37 27.05
N ARG A 95 -15.02 -7.15 28.31
CA ARG A 95 -14.56 -6.06 29.17
C ARG A 95 -13.92 -6.62 30.42
N ASP A 96 -12.98 -5.90 30.99
CA ASP A 96 -12.42 -6.20 32.30
C ASP A 96 -13.38 -5.85 33.43
N ALA A 97 -12.96 -6.12 34.68
CA ALA A 97 -13.76 -5.84 35.89
C ALA A 97 -14.03 -4.34 36.11
N GLU A 98 -13.23 -3.47 35.50
CA GLU A 98 -13.34 -2.01 35.56
C GLU A 98 -14.17 -1.44 34.42
N GLY A 99 -14.61 -2.29 33.46
CA GLY A 99 -15.46 -1.93 32.35
C GLY A 99 -14.70 -1.50 31.10
N PHE A 100 -13.36 -1.57 31.09
CA PHE A 100 -12.56 -1.26 29.90
C PHE A 100 -12.54 -2.45 28.92
N PRO A 101 -12.45 -2.20 27.61
CA PRO A 101 -12.31 -3.26 26.61
C PRO A 101 -11.07 -4.12 26.88
N SER A 102 -11.24 -5.42 27.04
CA SER A 102 -10.15 -6.39 27.21
C SER A 102 -9.92 -7.24 25.97
N ARG A 103 -10.97 -7.45 25.17
CA ARG A 103 -10.91 -8.14 23.88
C ARG A 103 -11.80 -7.45 22.87
N ALA A 104 -11.35 -7.42 21.62
CA ALA A 104 -12.09 -6.83 20.52
C ALA A 104 -11.74 -7.56 19.22
N ARG A 105 -12.68 -7.56 18.28
CA ARG A 105 -12.51 -8.13 16.93
C ARG A 105 -12.52 -7.02 15.90
N TRP A 106 -11.51 -7.00 15.04
CA TRP A 106 -11.53 -6.17 13.85
C TRP A 106 -12.72 -6.57 12.96
N SER A 107 -13.49 -5.59 12.57
CA SER A 107 -14.63 -5.73 11.65
C SER A 107 -14.32 -4.88 10.42
N PRO A 108 -14.22 -5.50 9.22
CA PRO A 108 -13.94 -4.77 7.98
C PRO A 108 -14.88 -3.58 7.81
N VAL A 109 -14.36 -2.46 7.34
CA VAL A 109 -15.15 -1.22 7.20
C VAL A 109 -16.40 -1.39 6.33
N ASN A 110 -16.34 -2.26 5.33
CA ASN A 110 -17.49 -2.55 4.45
C ASN A 110 -18.59 -3.37 5.15
N ASP A 111 -18.26 -4.06 6.24
CA ASP A 111 -19.19 -4.87 7.02
C ASP A 111 -19.85 -4.08 8.16
N VAL A 112 -19.48 -2.80 8.32
CA VAL A 112 -19.98 -1.95 9.40
C VAL A 112 -20.75 -0.77 8.83
N THR A 113 -22.04 -0.68 9.18
CA THR A 113 -22.91 0.44 8.79
C THR A 113 -23.35 1.19 10.04
N PRO A 114 -23.02 2.51 10.18
CA PRO A 114 -23.52 3.32 11.27
C PRO A 114 -25.02 3.56 11.11
N GLU A 115 -25.79 3.39 12.18
CA GLU A 115 -27.20 3.76 12.25
C GLU A 115 -27.36 5.09 13.02
N THR A 116 -28.03 6.04 12.40
CA THR A 116 -28.30 7.36 12.98
C THR A 116 -29.78 7.57 13.23
N THR A 117 -30.12 8.47 14.16
CA THR A 117 -31.52 8.78 14.53
C THR A 117 -32.26 9.57 13.45
N SER A 118 -31.55 10.20 12.52
CA SER A 118 -32.13 10.98 11.41
C SER A 118 -31.40 10.72 10.10
N THR A 119 -32.07 10.98 8.98
CA THR A 119 -31.62 10.71 7.61
C THR A 119 -30.48 11.63 7.15
N GLY A 120 -29.57 11.99 8.04
CA GLY A 120 -28.39 12.81 7.74
C GLY A 120 -28.46 14.22 8.30
N GLY A 121 -27.33 14.89 8.26
CA GLY A 121 -27.11 16.25 8.76
C GLY A 121 -26.11 16.30 9.91
N ALA A 122 -25.60 17.50 10.19
CA ALA A 122 -24.57 17.75 11.21
C ALA A 122 -25.01 17.37 12.65
N TYR A 123 -26.30 17.18 12.89
CA TYR A 123 -26.90 16.85 14.18
C TYR A 123 -27.48 15.44 14.25
N ALA A 124 -27.16 14.58 13.30
CA ALA A 124 -27.57 13.17 13.35
C ALA A 124 -26.84 12.47 14.49
N GLU A 125 -27.58 12.04 15.52
CA GLU A 125 -27.01 11.28 16.62
C GLU A 125 -26.80 9.82 16.20
N LEU A 126 -25.63 9.29 16.50
CA LEU A 126 -25.29 7.89 16.29
C LEU A 126 -26.07 7.02 17.26
N ARG A 127 -26.94 6.16 16.75
CA ARG A 127 -27.72 5.19 17.53
C ARG A 127 -26.91 3.91 17.81
N GLY A 128 -26.08 3.50 16.87
CA GLY A 128 -25.26 2.29 16.97
C GLY A 128 -24.69 1.88 15.63
N TYR A 129 -24.24 0.66 15.56
CA TYR A 129 -23.62 0.07 14.37
C TYR A 129 -24.28 -1.25 14.03
N ARG A 130 -24.56 -1.46 12.75
CA ARG A 130 -24.90 -2.78 12.22
C ARG A 130 -23.62 -3.41 11.67
N ILE A 131 -23.23 -4.55 12.25
CA ILE A 131 -22.03 -5.29 11.87
C ILE A 131 -22.45 -6.60 11.21
N ALA A 132 -21.92 -6.92 10.05
CA ALA A 132 -22.21 -8.16 9.34
C ALA A 132 -21.90 -9.38 10.23
N GLY A 133 -22.83 -10.35 10.32
CA GLY A 133 -22.70 -11.51 11.18
C GLY A 133 -23.05 -11.29 12.65
N VAL A 134 -23.30 -10.06 13.10
CA VAL A 134 -23.77 -9.75 14.46
C VAL A 134 -25.27 -9.44 14.43
N ARG A 135 -26.03 -10.07 15.35
CA ARG A 135 -27.49 -9.84 15.41
C ARG A 135 -27.79 -8.52 16.10
N GLY A 136 -28.67 -7.72 15.47
CA GLY A 136 -29.15 -6.46 16.03
C GLY A 136 -28.22 -5.29 15.77
N VAL A 137 -28.42 -4.22 16.51
CA VAL A 137 -27.61 -3.00 16.48
C VAL A 137 -26.66 -3.05 17.67
N VAL A 138 -25.37 -2.89 17.41
CA VAL A 138 -24.33 -2.84 18.43
C VAL A 138 -24.26 -1.41 18.98
N GLU A 139 -24.23 -1.26 20.29
CA GLU A 139 -24.15 0.06 20.92
C GLU A 139 -22.82 0.76 20.57
N PRO A 140 -22.81 2.11 20.48
CA PRO A 140 -21.57 2.83 20.19
C PRO A 140 -20.44 2.55 21.17
N ALA A 141 -20.76 2.27 22.43
CA ALA A 141 -19.80 1.93 23.47
C ALA A 141 -19.07 0.61 23.20
N ASP A 142 -19.71 -0.33 22.48
CA ASP A 142 -19.15 -1.64 22.16
C ASP A 142 -18.43 -1.68 20.81
N VAL A 143 -18.17 -0.50 20.22
CA VAL A 143 -17.38 -0.36 19.01
C VAL A 143 -16.24 0.63 19.23
N ILE A 144 -15.02 0.17 19.07
CA ILE A 144 -13.83 1.04 19.00
C ILE A 144 -13.73 1.50 17.55
N ARG A 145 -13.94 2.80 17.34
CA ARG A 145 -13.90 3.44 16.03
C ARG A 145 -12.61 4.22 15.89
N PHE A 146 -11.87 3.91 14.86
CA PHE A 146 -10.65 4.62 14.45
C PHE A 146 -10.99 5.58 13.32
N ASP A 147 -10.81 6.88 13.53
CA ASP A 147 -11.01 7.91 12.51
C ASP A 147 -9.66 8.55 12.18
N SER A 148 -9.22 8.37 10.94
CA SER A 148 -8.01 9.01 10.44
C SER A 148 -8.28 10.48 10.07
N PRO A 149 -7.36 11.41 10.40
CA PRO A 149 -7.44 12.77 9.89
C PRO A 149 -7.12 12.85 8.38
N ILE A 150 -6.55 11.77 7.82
CA ILE A 150 -6.27 11.65 6.38
C ILE A 150 -7.43 10.88 5.75
N PRO A 151 -8.09 11.42 4.71
CA PRO A 151 -9.15 10.73 4.00
C PRO A 151 -8.62 9.45 3.32
N GLY A 152 -9.48 8.46 3.17
CA GLY A 152 -9.12 7.21 2.50
C GLY A 152 -8.76 7.40 1.02
N VAL A 153 -7.83 6.60 0.53
CA VAL A 153 -7.38 6.68 -0.87
C VAL A 153 -8.53 6.44 -1.86
N LEU A 154 -9.50 5.59 -1.51
CA LEU A 154 -10.68 5.37 -2.36
C LEU A 154 -11.62 6.59 -2.41
N ASP A 155 -11.62 7.41 -1.36
CA ASP A 155 -12.51 8.57 -1.27
C ASP A 155 -11.96 9.76 -2.07
N VAL A 156 -10.64 9.89 -2.21
CA VAL A 156 -9.98 11.04 -2.88
C VAL A 156 -9.26 10.67 -4.18
N GLY A 157 -8.80 9.43 -4.31
CA GLY A 157 -7.98 8.93 -5.43
C GLY A 157 -8.77 8.34 -6.60
N GLY A 158 -10.10 8.37 -6.57
CA GLY A 158 -10.95 7.65 -7.52
C GLY A 158 -10.60 7.88 -8.99
N ARG A 159 -10.30 9.12 -9.38
CA ARG A 159 -9.91 9.45 -10.78
C ARG A 159 -8.56 8.83 -11.16
N THR A 160 -7.55 8.97 -10.31
CA THR A 160 -6.22 8.41 -10.54
C THR A 160 -6.28 6.89 -10.64
N LEU A 161 -7.05 6.24 -9.76
CA LEU A 161 -7.24 4.80 -9.77
C LEU A 161 -7.98 4.33 -11.03
N ALA A 162 -9.04 5.02 -11.44
CA ALA A 162 -9.78 4.73 -12.66
C ALA A 162 -8.87 4.85 -13.90
N SER A 163 -8.12 5.95 -14.02
CA SER A 163 -7.16 6.14 -15.12
C SER A 163 -6.08 5.05 -15.15
N ALA A 164 -5.62 4.58 -13.97
CA ALA A 164 -4.68 3.48 -13.87
C ALA A 164 -5.25 2.17 -14.43
N ILE A 165 -6.49 1.86 -14.09
CA ILE A 165 -7.19 0.65 -14.55
C ILE A 165 -7.41 0.70 -16.07
N GLU A 166 -7.84 1.85 -16.59
CA GLU A 166 -8.05 2.04 -18.04
C GLU A 166 -6.74 1.90 -18.80
N LEU A 167 -5.66 2.47 -18.32
CA LEU A 167 -4.33 2.38 -18.92
C LEU A 167 -3.82 0.92 -18.93
N GLU A 168 -4.00 0.17 -17.85
CA GLU A 168 -3.67 -1.26 -17.81
C GLU A 168 -4.53 -2.07 -18.79
N GLY A 169 -5.81 -1.73 -18.91
CA GLY A 169 -6.72 -2.30 -19.90
C GLY A 169 -6.29 -2.01 -21.33
N ALA A 170 -5.88 -0.78 -21.61
CA ALA A 170 -5.37 -0.38 -22.92
C ALA A 170 -4.06 -1.11 -23.28
N ALA A 171 -3.13 -1.19 -22.32
CA ALA A 171 -1.88 -1.94 -22.48
C ALA A 171 -2.13 -3.43 -22.76
N ARG A 172 -3.09 -4.04 -22.08
CA ARG A 172 -3.49 -5.44 -22.32
C ARG A 172 -4.07 -5.62 -23.73
N ARG A 173 -4.95 -4.72 -24.18
CA ARG A 173 -5.52 -4.78 -25.53
C ARG A 173 -4.43 -4.64 -26.59
N LEU A 174 -3.48 -3.73 -26.39
CA LEU A 174 -2.37 -3.53 -27.32
C LEU A 174 -1.43 -4.75 -27.35
N ALA A 175 -1.10 -5.31 -26.20
CA ALA A 175 -0.25 -6.50 -26.11
C ALA A 175 -0.94 -7.77 -26.67
N GLY A 176 -2.27 -7.85 -26.60
CA GLY A 176 -3.07 -8.94 -27.17
C GLY A 176 -3.47 -8.73 -28.64
N ALA A 177 -3.23 -7.54 -29.18
CA ALA A 177 -3.42 -7.31 -30.62
C ALA A 177 -2.31 -8.06 -31.37
N GLU A 178 -2.71 -8.99 -32.22
CA GLU A 178 -1.78 -9.61 -33.18
C GLU A 178 -1.40 -8.55 -34.25
N LEU A 179 -0.51 -7.64 -33.87
CA LEU A 179 0.08 -6.71 -34.85
C LEU A 179 0.97 -7.53 -35.76
N PRO A 180 0.82 -7.37 -37.09
CA PRO A 180 1.70 -8.04 -38.01
C PRO A 180 3.14 -7.63 -37.70
N ALA A 181 4.06 -8.59 -37.69
CA ALA A 181 5.47 -8.37 -37.38
C ALA A 181 6.19 -7.45 -38.38
N GLY A 182 5.46 -6.99 -39.39
CA GLY A 182 5.86 -6.07 -40.47
C GLY A 182 4.89 -6.14 -41.61
N THR A 183 4.97 -5.16 -42.49
CA THR A 183 4.15 -5.03 -43.70
C THR A 183 4.99 -5.28 -44.94
N LEU A 184 4.51 -6.11 -45.86
CA LEU A 184 5.08 -6.30 -47.18
C LEU A 184 4.26 -5.43 -48.15
N THR A 185 4.86 -4.37 -48.63
CA THR A 185 4.22 -3.47 -49.60
C THR A 185 4.70 -3.82 -51.01
N ASN A 186 3.75 -4.16 -51.90
CA ASN A 186 4.05 -4.38 -53.30
C ASN A 186 4.15 -3.04 -54.03
N LEU A 187 5.32 -2.77 -54.61
CA LEU A 187 5.60 -1.58 -55.40
C LEU A 187 5.45 -1.85 -56.92
N GLY A 188 5.13 -3.09 -57.31
CA GLY A 188 5.04 -3.55 -58.69
C GLY A 188 3.61 -3.71 -59.19
N GLN A 189 3.40 -4.65 -60.13
CA GLN A 189 2.09 -4.96 -60.69
C GLN A 189 1.20 -5.62 -59.63
N HIS A 190 -0.14 -5.48 -59.84
CA HIS A 190 -1.14 -6.12 -58.97
C HIS A 190 -0.90 -7.65 -58.95
N LEU A 191 -0.71 -8.17 -57.77
CA LEU A 191 -0.67 -9.62 -57.50
C LEU A 191 -2.08 -10.12 -57.23
N SER A 192 -2.38 -11.33 -57.67
CA SER A 192 -3.58 -12.03 -57.21
C SER A 192 -3.44 -12.44 -55.76
N ASP A 193 -4.56 -12.69 -55.08
CA ASP A 193 -4.54 -13.10 -53.65
C ASP A 193 -3.73 -14.39 -53.44
N GLU A 194 -3.78 -15.32 -54.39
CA GLU A 194 -3.02 -16.58 -54.35
C GLU A 194 -1.50 -16.36 -54.47
N GLU A 195 -1.08 -15.43 -55.34
CA GLU A 195 0.33 -15.05 -55.48
C GLU A 195 0.86 -14.32 -54.26
N ALA A 196 0.03 -13.47 -53.62
CA ALA A 196 0.35 -12.78 -52.41
C ALA A 196 0.55 -13.77 -51.23
N ASP A 197 -0.32 -14.77 -51.07
CA ASP A 197 -0.24 -15.80 -50.06
C ASP A 197 1.06 -16.64 -50.21
N VAL A 198 1.41 -17.06 -51.42
CA VAL A 198 2.66 -17.80 -51.68
C VAL A 198 3.88 -16.98 -51.29
N LEU A 199 3.84 -15.69 -51.55
CA LEU A 199 4.95 -14.78 -51.28
C LEU A 199 5.11 -14.54 -49.77
N VAL A 200 4.00 -14.32 -49.06
CA VAL A 200 3.99 -14.20 -47.59
C VAL A 200 4.49 -15.48 -46.94
N ALA A 201 4.01 -16.64 -47.40
CA ALA A 201 4.47 -17.95 -46.88
C ALA A 201 5.98 -18.15 -47.11
N GLY A 202 6.49 -17.84 -48.28
CA GLY A 202 7.92 -17.92 -48.62
C GLY A 202 8.79 -16.98 -47.75
N PHE A 203 8.31 -15.77 -47.53
CA PHE A 203 8.99 -14.80 -46.63
C PHE A 203 9.04 -15.28 -45.19
N LEU A 204 7.92 -15.78 -44.67
CA LEU A 204 7.85 -16.30 -43.29
C LEU A 204 8.74 -17.53 -43.10
N GLU A 205 8.83 -18.42 -44.11
CA GLU A 205 9.71 -19.59 -44.06
C GLU A 205 11.20 -19.19 -44.10
N ALA A 206 11.58 -18.23 -44.96
CA ALA A 206 12.93 -17.70 -44.98
C ALA A 206 13.33 -17.06 -43.64
N ARG A 207 12.41 -16.28 -43.05
CA ARG A 207 12.62 -15.67 -41.74
C ARG A 207 12.76 -16.69 -40.63
N ARG A 208 11.96 -17.77 -40.65
CA ARG A 208 12.04 -18.86 -39.64
C ARG A 208 13.36 -19.63 -39.71
N LYS A 209 13.92 -19.76 -40.93
CA LYS A 209 15.22 -20.42 -41.17
C LYS A 209 16.42 -19.48 -41.00
N ASN A 210 16.23 -18.22 -40.56
CA ASN A 210 17.27 -17.18 -40.55
C ASN A 210 17.97 -17.00 -41.95
N GLY A 211 17.25 -17.31 -43.00
CA GLY A 211 17.72 -17.19 -44.36
C GLY A 211 17.55 -15.77 -44.94
N ILE A 212 18.18 -15.55 -46.08
CA ILE A 212 18.01 -14.31 -46.84
C ILE A 212 16.78 -14.48 -47.75
N ALA A 213 15.80 -13.58 -47.62
CA ALA A 213 14.67 -13.50 -48.50
C ALA A 213 15.02 -12.55 -49.68
N TRP A 214 14.85 -13.04 -50.91
CA TRP A 214 14.94 -12.20 -52.12
C TRP A 214 13.58 -11.60 -52.39
N LEU A 215 13.48 -10.26 -52.35
CA LEU A 215 12.26 -9.51 -52.59
C LEU A 215 12.48 -8.63 -53.84
N GLN A 216 11.68 -8.85 -54.91
CA GLN A 216 11.72 -8.02 -56.12
C GLN A 216 10.40 -7.23 -56.20
N GLY A 217 10.49 -5.90 -56.18
CA GLY A 217 9.33 -5.03 -56.22
C GLY A 217 8.46 -5.04 -54.95
N ILE A 218 9.02 -5.53 -53.84
CA ILE A 218 8.36 -5.59 -52.53
C ILE A 218 9.23 -4.90 -51.52
N GLU A 219 8.66 -3.98 -50.76
CA GLU A 219 9.29 -3.33 -49.66
C GLU A 219 8.81 -3.98 -48.33
N TYR A 220 9.76 -4.42 -47.52
CA TYR A 220 9.46 -4.88 -46.19
C TYR A 220 9.67 -3.74 -45.18
N SER A 221 8.60 -3.29 -44.60
CA SER A 221 8.61 -2.37 -43.45
C SER A 221 8.41 -3.14 -42.16
N ARG A 222 9.40 -3.08 -41.29
CA ARG A 222 9.26 -3.64 -39.93
C ARG A 222 8.46 -2.66 -39.09
N GLU A 223 7.38 -3.12 -38.51
CA GLU A 223 6.72 -2.33 -37.45
C GLU A 223 7.75 -2.12 -36.33
N SER A 224 8.29 -0.93 -36.25
CA SER A 224 9.13 -0.51 -35.12
C SER A 224 8.24 -0.16 -33.92
N VAL A 225 8.77 -0.28 -32.70
CA VAL A 225 8.12 0.24 -31.49
C VAL A 225 7.60 1.66 -31.80
N SER A 226 6.28 1.82 -31.80
CA SER A 226 5.68 3.08 -32.21
C SER A 226 5.91 4.14 -31.11
N SER A 227 5.86 5.41 -31.49
CA SER A 227 5.87 6.50 -30.52
C SER A 227 4.75 6.35 -29.48
N ALA A 228 3.63 5.72 -29.86
CA ALA A 228 2.52 5.41 -28.96
C ALA A 228 2.90 4.38 -27.91
N ASP A 229 3.73 3.38 -28.23
CA ASP A 229 4.19 2.37 -27.25
C ASP A 229 5.13 2.99 -26.22
N LEU A 230 6.02 3.89 -26.66
CA LEU A 230 6.90 4.64 -25.76
C LEU A 230 6.10 5.55 -24.83
N GLN A 231 5.10 6.25 -25.36
CA GLN A 231 4.20 7.10 -24.57
C GLN A 231 3.40 6.28 -23.54
N MET A 232 3.01 5.05 -23.88
CA MET A 232 2.32 4.17 -22.95
C MET A 232 3.21 3.73 -21.79
N ILE A 233 4.49 3.43 -22.05
CA ILE A 233 5.46 3.10 -21.00
C ILE A 233 5.64 4.30 -20.06
N GLU A 234 5.78 5.51 -20.59
CA GLU A 234 5.88 6.73 -19.79
C GLU A 234 4.60 7.01 -18.99
N ALA A 235 3.42 6.81 -19.61
CA ALA A 235 2.14 6.97 -18.94
C ALA A 235 1.99 6.00 -17.74
N ARG A 236 2.41 4.75 -17.89
CA ARG A 236 2.40 3.77 -16.78
C ARG A 236 3.34 4.17 -15.64
N ALA A 237 4.53 4.68 -15.96
CA ALA A 237 5.47 5.18 -14.96
C ALA A 237 4.92 6.41 -14.20
N ASN A 238 4.23 7.31 -14.92
CA ASN A 238 3.56 8.47 -14.33
C ASN A 238 2.42 8.06 -13.41
N VAL A 239 1.58 7.11 -13.81
CA VAL A 239 0.50 6.56 -12.97
C VAL A 239 1.05 5.94 -11.69
N ALA A 240 2.13 5.16 -11.77
CA ALA A 240 2.78 4.60 -10.58
C ALA A 240 3.28 5.70 -9.63
N THR A 241 3.78 6.80 -10.18
CA THR A 241 4.20 7.98 -9.41
C THR A 241 3.02 8.67 -8.74
N ASP A 242 1.89 8.83 -9.44
CA ASP A 242 0.69 9.45 -8.89
C ASP A 242 0.05 8.60 -7.80
N VAL A 243 0.04 7.27 -7.98
CA VAL A 243 -0.37 6.33 -6.94
C VAL A 243 0.53 6.45 -5.70
N ALA A 244 1.85 6.50 -5.88
CA ALA A 244 2.78 6.66 -4.76
C ALA A 244 2.51 7.97 -3.97
N ARG A 245 2.15 9.05 -4.67
CA ARG A 245 1.74 10.34 -4.05
C ARG A 245 0.46 10.20 -3.23
N LEU A 246 -0.54 9.44 -3.71
CA LEU A 246 -1.78 9.20 -2.95
C LEU A 246 -1.52 8.49 -1.60
N PHE A 247 -0.51 7.63 -1.55
CA PHE A 247 -0.12 6.91 -0.33
C PHE A 247 0.99 7.63 0.46
N ASN A 248 1.48 8.80 -0.01
CA ASN A 248 2.63 9.50 0.57
C ASN A 248 3.90 8.62 0.66
N VAL A 249 4.05 7.65 -0.23
CA VAL A 249 5.19 6.74 -0.30
C VAL A 249 6.22 7.29 -1.29
N PRO A 250 7.52 7.39 -0.94
CA PRO A 250 8.55 7.75 -1.91
C PRO A 250 8.57 6.78 -3.09
N VAL A 251 8.51 7.31 -4.30
CA VAL A 251 8.40 6.53 -5.56
C VAL A 251 9.50 5.48 -5.70
N ALA A 252 10.70 5.81 -5.23
CA ALA A 252 11.86 4.90 -5.25
C ALA A 252 11.62 3.61 -4.43
N MET A 253 10.81 3.67 -3.37
CA MET A 253 10.55 2.51 -2.50
C MET A 253 9.60 1.48 -3.14
N ILE A 254 8.84 1.87 -4.15
CA ILE A 254 7.96 0.95 -4.91
C ILE A 254 8.60 0.51 -6.25
N GLY A 255 9.89 0.84 -6.47
CA GLY A 255 10.60 0.46 -7.69
C GLY A 255 10.15 1.20 -8.95
N ALA A 256 9.34 2.25 -8.82
CA ALA A 256 8.93 3.12 -9.93
C ALA A 256 9.92 4.29 -10.00
N SER A 257 10.96 4.15 -10.81
CA SER A 257 11.87 5.28 -11.10
C SER A 257 11.40 6.01 -12.34
N PRO A 258 11.23 7.34 -12.31
CA PRO A 258 11.14 8.11 -13.55
C PRO A 258 12.44 7.90 -14.35
N SER A 259 12.29 7.73 -15.65
CA SER A 259 13.37 7.46 -16.60
C SER A 259 14.56 8.41 -16.43
N GLY A 260 15.73 7.90 -16.08
CA GLY A 260 17.01 8.61 -16.11
C GLY A 260 17.76 8.68 -14.77
N ASN A 261 19.00 8.22 -14.78
CA ASN A 261 20.09 8.40 -13.78
C ASN A 261 19.78 8.31 -12.27
N ALA A 262 18.68 7.66 -11.87
CA ALA A 262 18.25 7.59 -10.47
C ALA A 262 19.09 6.65 -9.60
N THR A 263 19.91 5.77 -10.18
CA THR A 263 20.57 4.68 -9.44
C THR A 263 21.68 5.19 -8.50
N ALA A 264 22.41 6.22 -8.86
CA ALA A 264 23.50 6.75 -8.04
C ALA A 264 23.00 7.63 -6.88
N LEU A 265 21.86 8.30 -7.04
CA LEU A 265 21.22 9.13 -5.99
C LEU A 265 20.42 8.28 -4.98
N LEU A 266 20.05 7.06 -5.34
CA LEU A 266 19.24 6.17 -4.49
C LEU A 266 19.98 5.70 -3.25
N TYR A 267 21.26 5.37 -3.34
CA TYR A 267 22.04 4.84 -2.22
C TYR A 267 22.46 5.88 -1.20
N SER A 268 22.76 7.11 -1.61
CA SER A 268 23.17 8.19 -0.70
C SER A 268 22.03 8.79 0.13
N ASN A 269 20.76 8.52 -0.23
CA ASN A 269 19.57 9.11 0.39
C ASN A 269 18.60 8.08 1.01
N LEU A 270 18.98 6.81 1.16
CA LEU A 270 18.07 5.77 1.66
C LEU A 270 17.56 6.09 3.08
N SER A 271 18.43 6.50 3.97
CA SER A 271 18.07 6.90 5.34
C SER A 271 17.10 8.07 5.36
N GLN A 272 17.32 9.07 4.48
CA GLN A 272 16.42 10.22 4.37
C GLN A 272 15.06 9.81 3.79
N GLN A 273 15.03 8.92 2.80
CA GLN A 273 13.78 8.40 2.24
C GLN A 273 13.01 7.58 3.26
N LEU A 274 13.69 6.75 4.06
CA LEU A 274 13.07 6.03 5.18
C LEU A 274 12.50 6.98 6.23
N ALA A 275 13.20 8.07 6.56
CA ALA A 275 12.70 9.08 7.48
C ALA A 275 11.44 9.77 6.94
N ILE A 276 11.44 10.17 5.66
CA ILE A 276 10.27 10.76 5.00
C ILE A 276 9.11 9.77 4.99
N TYR A 277 9.35 8.54 4.54
CA TYR A 277 8.35 7.47 4.51
C TYR A 277 7.74 7.23 5.90
N SER A 278 8.58 7.10 6.94
CA SER A 278 8.12 6.90 8.32
C SER A 278 7.26 8.07 8.79
N ALA A 279 7.67 9.30 8.51
CA ALA A 279 6.97 10.50 8.97
C ALA A 279 5.66 10.78 8.21
N THR A 280 5.61 10.49 6.91
CA THR A 280 4.48 10.91 6.05
C THR A 280 3.51 9.78 5.73
N ALA A 281 4.00 8.55 5.50
CA ALA A 281 3.17 7.42 5.11
C ALA A 281 2.75 6.55 6.31
N VAL A 282 3.60 6.39 7.32
CA VAL A 282 3.35 5.45 8.43
C VAL A 282 2.83 6.16 9.69
N ALA A 283 3.53 7.21 10.14
CA ALA A 283 3.24 7.86 11.42
C ALA A 283 1.79 8.34 11.60
N PRO A 284 1.09 8.88 10.59
CA PRO A 284 -0.30 9.31 10.75
C PRO A 284 -1.22 8.16 11.16
N HIS A 285 -1.04 6.98 10.57
CA HIS A 285 -1.83 5.79 10.90
C HIS A 285 -1.50 5.25 12.28
N LEU A 286 -0.20 5.23 12.66
CA LEU A 286 0.22 4.87 14.02
C LEU A 286 -0.43 5.79 15.06
N ARG A 287 -0.37 7.10 14.84
CA ARG A 287 -0.96 8.10 15.77
C ARG A 287 -2.46 7.95 15.90
N THR A 288 -3.17 7.65 14.82
CA THR A 288 -4.61 7.38 14.87
C THR A 288 -4.91 6.17 15.77
N ILE A 289 -4.16 5.09 15.61
CA ILE A 289 -4.35 3.86 16.40
C ILE A 289 -3.95 4.09 17.86
N GLU A 290 -2.80 4.73 18.12
CA GLU A 290 -2.31 5.07 19.46
C GLU A 290 -3.31 5.93 20.24
N ALA A 291 -3.83 6.99 19.61
CA ALA A 291 -4.80 7.88 20.25
C ALA A 291 -6.10 7.14 20.57
N THR A 292 -6.68 6.46 19.58
CA THR A 292 -7.94 5.74 19.78
C THR A 292 -7.84 4.65 20.83
N LEU A 293 -6.76 3.86 20.83
CA LEU A 293 -6.55 2.83 21.84
C LEU A 293 -6.17 3.42 23.19
N GLY A 294 -5.51 4.58 23.23
CA GLY A 294 -5.27 5.32 24.48
C GLY A 294 -6.56 5.75 25.17
N ASP A 295 -7.54 6.22 24.38
CA ASP A 295 -8.84 6.69 24.90
C ASP A 295 -9.70 5.58 25.53
N VAL A 296 -9.50 4.32 25.12
CA VAL A 296 -10.22 3.17 25.67
C VAL A 296 -9.50 2.49 26.82
N HIS A 297 -8.40 3.08 27.31
CA HIS A 297 -7.68 2.62 28.50
C HIS A 297 -7.92 3.54 29.71
N PRO A 298 -7.59 3.09 30.95
CA PRO A 298 -7.71 3.91 32.14
C PRO A 298 -6.93 5.23 32.05
N ARG A 299 -7.46 6.30 32.65
CA ARG A 299 -6.83 7.62 32.66
C ARG A 299 -5.39 7.58 33.16
N GLY A 300 -4.51 8.34 32.52
CA GLY A 300 -3.08 8.40 32.86
C GLY A 300 -2.26 7.27 32.22
N GLN A 301 -2.88 6.45 31.39
CA GLN A 301 -2.17 5.51 30.51
C GLN A 301 -2.16 6.07 29.09
N SER A 302 -1.08 5.80 28.38
CA SER A 302 -0.96 6.04 26.95
C SER A 302 -0.58 4.75 26.22
N VAL A 303 -0.90 4.69 24.95
CA VAL A 303 -0.56 3.57 24.08
C VAL A 303 0.38 4.09 23.01
N ALA A 304 1.46 3.37 22.75
CA ALA A 304 2.42 3.74 21.70
C ALA A 304 3.01 2.49 21.04
N PHE A 305 3.29 2.61 19.74
CA PHE A 305 4.07 1.62 19.00
C PHE A 305 5.55 1.73 19.33
N ASP A 306 6.22 0.58 19.39
CA ASP A 306 7.69 0.54 19.49
C ASP A 306 8.33 0.78 18.10
N VAL A 307 8.40 2.05 17.74
CA VAL A 307 9.01 2.48 16.47
C VAL A 307 10.52 2.30 16.49
N GLN A 308 11.14 2.23 17.68
CA GLN A 308 12.59 2.05 17.81
C GLN A 308 13.07 0.71 17.25
N THR A 309 12.24 -0.32 17.34
CA THR A 309 12.53 -1.62 16.74
C THR A 309 12.66 -1.53 15.21
N PHE A 310 11.90 -0.65 14.56
CA PHE A 310 11.98 -0.44 13.11
C PHE A 310 13.24 0.34 12.69
N LEU A 311 13.64 1.34 13.47
CA LEU A 311 14.85 2.13 13.21
C LEU A 311 16.14 1.32 13.40
N ARG A 312 16.07 0.16 14.06
CA ARG A 312 17.18 -0.80 14.24
C ARG A 312 17.44 -1.68 13.02
N SER A 313 16.81 -1.43 11.88
CA SER A 313 17.01 -2.21 10.66
C SER A 313 18.43 -2.11 10.08
N ASP A 314 19.24 -1.12 10.52
CA ASP A 314 20.67 -1.06 10.28
C ASP A 314 21.42 -1.33 11.59
N PRO A 315 21.94 -2.55 11.82
CA PRO A 315 22.66 -2.91 13.05
C PRO A 315 23.90 -2.05 13.30
N GLN A 316 24.55 -1.59 12.23
CA GLN A 316 25.75 -0.77 12.36
C GLN A 316 25.41 0.66 12.81
N ALA A 317 24.42 1.28 12.17
CA ALA A 317 23.95 2.62 12.60
C ALA A 317 23.37 2.60 14.02
N ALA A 318 22.67 1.51 14.40
CA ALA A 318 22.19 1.33 15.76
C ALA A 318 23.31 1.18 16.78
N ALA A 319 24.37 0.42 16.45
CA ALA A 319 25.53 0.26 17.31
C ALA A 319 26.31 1.57 17.48
N ASP A 320 26.53 2.30 16.39
CA ASP A 320 27.21 3.61 16.39
C ASP A 320 26.43 4.65 17.22
N TYR A 321 25.11 4.67 17.11
CA TYR A 321 24.24 5.54 17.89
C TYR A 321 24.32 5.23 19.39
N VAL A 322 24.26 3.95 19.76
CA VAL A 322 24.39 3.54 21.16
C VAL A 322 25.77 3.87 21.72
N VAL A 323 26.84 3.63 20.96
CA VAL A 323 28.22 3.99 21.35
C VAL A 323 28.34 5.50 21.61
N LEU A 324 27.71 6.32 20.77
CA LEU A 324 27.71 7.77 20.94
C LEU A 324 26.95 8.20 22.20
N LEU A 325 25.78 7.61 22.48
CA LEU A 325 24.99 7.94 23.69
C LEU A 325 25.67 7.49 24.97
N VAL A 326 26.28 6.31 24.99
CA VAL A 326 27.06 5.79 26.12
C VAL A 326 28.32 6.65 26.32
N GLY A 327 29.00 7.01 25.22
CA GLY A 327 30.18 7.86 25.26
C GLY A 327 29.89 9.29 25.73
N ALA A 328 28.68 9.81 25.46
CA ALA A 328 28.19 11.10 25.95
C ALA A 328 27.67 11.04 27.40
N GLY A 329 27.59 9.86 28.02
CA GLY A 329 27.06 9.67 29.37
C GLY A 329 25.55 9.87 29.49
N VAL A 330 24.83 9.83 28.36
CA VAL A 330 23.35 9.99 28.32
C VAL A 330 22.65 8.73 28.78
N ILE A 331 23.20 7.56 28.45
CA ILE A 331 22.70 6.26 28.86
C ILE A 331 23.83 5.40 29.43
N SER A 332 23.47 4.47 30.31
CA SER A 332 24.40 3.47 30.84
C SER A 332 24.74 2.39 29.80
N ILE A 333 25.82 1.65 29.99
CA ILE A 333 26.19 0.53 29.14
C ILE A 333 25.09 -0.54 29.12
N GLU A 334 24.44 -0.77 30.27
CA GLU A 334 23.34 -1.75 30.39
C GLU A 334 22.10 -1.33 29.61
N GLU A 335 21.74 -0.05 29.68
CA GLU A 335 20.67 0.52 28.85
C GLU A 335 21.03 0.46 27.37
N GLY A 336 22.29 0.72 27.00
CA GLY A 336 22.76 0.56 25.62
C GLY A 336 22.69 -0.87 25.11
N ARG A 337 23.04 -1.86 25.93
CA ARG A 337 22.88 -3.29 25.59
C ARG A 337 21.39 -3.65 25.42
N SER A 338 20.54 -3.17 26.33
CA SER A 338 19.09 -3.37 26.23
C SER A 338 18.51 -2.75 24.95
N LEU A 339 18.98 -1.55 24.59
CA LEU A 339 18.60 -0.88 23.35
C LEU A 339 18.99 -1.68 22.10
N LEU A 340 20.10 -2.40 22.11
CA LEU A 340 20.54 -3.29 21.02
C LEU A 340 19.89 -4.69 21.09
N GLY A 341 19.06 -4.98 22.10
CA GLY A 341 18.47 -6.29 22.30
C GLY A 341 19.47 -7.35 22.76
N ILE A 342 20.63 -6.94 23.27
CA ILE A 342 21.66 -7.82 23.83
C ILE A 342 21.31 -8.06 25.30
N PRO A 343 21.26 -9.33 25.77
CA PRO A 343 20.97 -9.62 27.17
C PRO A 343 21.99 -8.97 28.11
N ALA A 344 21.53 -8.69 29.35
CA ALA A 344 22.38 -8.11 30.38
C ALA A 344 23.70 -8.91 30.52
N ALA A 345 24.82 -8.21 30.70
CA ALA A 345 26.12 -8.87 30.89
C ALA A 345 26.09 -9.73 32.17
N THR A 346 26.38 -11.01 32.03
CA THR A 346 26.64 -11.87 33.19
C THR A 346 28.01 -11.53 33.71
N ALA A 347 28.25 -11.81 35.03
CA ALA A 347 29.54 -11.56 35.69
C ALA A 347 30.74 -12.20 34.95
N ALA A 348 30.49 -13.22 34.12
CA ALA A 348 31.49 -13.87 33.29
C ALA A 348 31.92 -13.03 32.06
N ASP A 349 31.07 -12.11 31.56
CA ASP A 349 31.33 -11.28 30.38
C ASP A 349 32.17 -10.03 30.74
N LEU A 350 32.35 -9.74 32.01
CA LEU A 350 33.07 -8.56 32.53
C LEU A 350 34.55 -8.81 32.77
N THR A 351 35.08 -9.99 32.46
CA THR A 351 36.50 -10.28 32.59
C THR A 351 37.29 -9.69 31.42
N PRO A 352 38.14 -8.66 31.65
CA PRO A 352 38.96 -8.12 30.59
C PRO A 352 40.09 -9.11 30.29
N GLY A 353 40.12 -9.67 29.09
CA GLY A 353 41.27 -10.41 28.59
C GLY A 353 41.02 -11.82 28.13
N ARG A 354 40.57 -11.96 26.88
CA ARG A 354 41.14 -12.92 25.93
C ARG A 354 40.98 -12.35 24.53
N VAL A 355 42.02 -11.72 24.07
CA VAL A 355 42.32 -11.53 22.63
C VAL A 355 42.89 -12.81 22.08
#